data_929a9d242066df647cd6799984f2ffc9
#
_entry.id   929a9d242066df647cd6799984f2ffc9
#
_cell.length_a   1.000
_cell.length_b   1.000
_cell.length_c   1.000
_cell.angle_alpha   90.00
_cell.angle_beta   90.00
_cell.angle_gamma   90.00
#
_symmetry.space_group_name_H-M   'P 1'
#
loop_
_entity.id
_entity.type
_entity.pdbx_description
1 polymer ?
#
loop_
_entity_poly.entity_id
_entity_poly.type
_entity_poly.pdbx_seq_one_letter_code
_entity_poly.pdbx_strand_id
1 'polypeptide(L)'
;ALGAEAYQERIDQAENSFLFEVRMEEQQHDMHDPEGKTAFYNAVAKMLCGFTEKLERDNYIEAVAAKYMISPDDLRRLVNQQGLKAGLAGGGRAPQSVADAQDGARTEYKKSAKKREDGMVQSQKLLLTWLTNSPALFPKVQRYVGADDFTDPICHSVAKMLFEQYEKDGTVNPARIISTYEDEEQQREAAGILNATIHRVDTREEREKALRETVIRVRENSINHKLANTFDVQEMAALAKEKNELPGTVHIPLEE
;
A
#
# COMPACT_ATOMS: atom_id res chain seq x y z
N ALA A 1 12.18 -55.38 26.85
CA ALA A 1 12.55 -54.92 25.53
C ALA A 1 11.27 -54.43 24.86
N LEU A 2 11.22 -53.16 24.58
CA LEU A 2 10.15 -52.54 23.77
C LEU A 2 10.33 -53.06 22.35
N GLY A 3 9.30 -53.69 21.75
CA GLY A 3 9.37 -54.30 20.44
C GLY A 3 9.57 -53.26 19.33
N ALA A 4 9.93 -53.69 18.13
CA ALA A 4 10.17 -52.87 16.96
C ALA A 4 8.98 -51.93 16.64
N GLU A 5 7.75 -52.35 16.90
CA GLU A 5 6.52 -51.59 16.73
C GLU A 5 6.47 -50.35 17.66
N ALA A 6 6.81 -50.50 18.95
CA ALA A 6 6.87 -49.37 19.87
C ALA A 6 8.03 -48.38 19.58
N TYR A 7 9.06 -48.85 18.90
CA TYR A 7 10.15 -48.01 18.40
C TYR A 7 9.71 -47.22 17.17
N GLN A 8 9.01 -47.87 16.24
CA GLN A 8 8.44 -47.23 15.06
C GLN A 8 7.39 -46.17 15.47
N GLU A 9 6.50 -46.48 16.40
CA GLU A 9 5.54 -45.51 16.94
C GLU A 9 6.21 -44.26 17.53
N ARG A 10 7.37 -44.41 18.18
CA ARG A 10 8.13 -43.29 18.72
C ARG A 10 8.80 -42.46 17.64
N ILE A 11 9.23 -43.08 16.52
CA ILE A 11 9.78 -42.38 15.37
C ILE A 11 8.67 -41.61 14.66
N ASP A 12 7.50 -42.24 14.48
CA ASP A 12 6.35 -41.63 13.81
C ASP A 12 5.73 -40.46 14.62
N GLN A 13 5.90 -40.50 15.95
CA GLN A 13 5.50 -39.46 16.91
C GLN A 13 6.63 -38.47 17.20
N ALA A 14 7.80 -38.62 16.59
CA ALA A 14 8.92 -37.69 16.78
C ALA A 14 8.57 -36.31 16.25
N GLU A 15 8.31 -35.40 17.18
CA GLU A 15 8.06 -34.00 16.87
C GLU A 15 9.37 -33.37 16.34
N ASN A 16 9.25 -32.49 15.35
CA ASN A 16 10.37 -31.70 14.87
C ASN A 16 11.02 -30.93 16.02
N SER A 17 12.35 -30.93 16.11
CA SER A 17 13.11 -30.32 17.22
C SER A 17 12.72 -28.85 17.48
N PHE A 18 12.54 -28.07 16.41
CA PHE A 18 12.12 -26.68 16.53
C PHE A 18 10.69 -26.54 17.10
N LEU A 19 9.73 -27.35 16.62
CA LEU A 19 8.36 -27.32 17.13
C LEU A 19 8.28 -27.81 18.59
N PHE A 20 9.19 -28.69 19.00
CA PHE A 20 9.36 -29.08 20.40
C PHE A 20 9.87 -27.90 21.26
N GLU A 21 10.87 -27.16 20.78
CA GLU A 21 11.37 -25.95 21.46
C GLU A 21 10.30 -24.88 21.59
N VAL A 22 9.51 -24.64 20.52
CA VAL A 22 8.36 -23.73 20.57
C VAL A 22 7.33 -24.15 21.61
N ARG A 23 7.06 -25.46 21.76
CA ARG A 23 6.15 -25.97 22.78
C ARG A 23 6.71 -25.81 24.21
N MET A 24 8.03 -25.95 24.37
CA MET A 24 8.67 -25.68 25.67
C MET A 24 8.61 -24.21 26.04
N GLU A 25 8.74 -23.33 25.06
CA GLU A 25 8.59 -21.87 25.25
C GLU A 25 7.13 -21.50 25.61
N GLU A 26 6.14 -22.15 24.99
CA GLU A 26 4.72 -21.97 25.32
C GLU A 26 4.43 -22.20 26.81
N GLN A 27 5.07 -23.23 27.44
CA GLN A 27 4.88 -23.55 28.85
C GLN A 27 5.40 -22.47 29.82
N GLN A 28 6.24 -21.55 29.32
CA GLN A 28 6.79 -20.45 30.13
C GLN A 28 5.90 -19.20 30.09
N HIS A 29 4.86 -19.20 29.26
CA HIS A 29 3.97 -18.06 29.04
C HIS A 29 2.52 -18.42 29.33
N ASP A 30 1.77 -17.49 29.91
CA ASP A 30 0.32 -17.66 30.09
C ASP A 30 -0.39 -17.34 28.75
N MET A 31 -0.81 -18.41 28.05
CA MET A 31 -1.50 -18.29 26.76
C MET A 31 -2.96 -17.82 26.88
N HIS A 32 -3.49 -17.65 28.08
CA HIS A 32 -4.82 -17.06 28.31
C HIS A 32 -4.76 -15.55 28.47
N ASP A 33 -3.61 -15.03 28.88
CA ASP A 33 -3.36 -13.61 29.01
C ASP A 33 -2.84 -12.98 27.70
N PRO A 34 -3.38 -11.82 27.25
CA PRO A 34 -2.90 -11.12 26.05
C PRO A 34 -1.42 -10.71 26.11
N GLU A 35 -0.90 -10.34 27.29
CA GLU A 35 0.51 -10.00 27.46
C GLU A 35 1.40 -11.24 27.34
N GLY A 36 0.96 -12.35 27.96
CA GLY A 36 1.62 -13.66 27.86
C GLY A 36 1.70 -14.16 26.42
N LYS A 37 0.61 -14.07 25.67
CA LYS A 37 0.59 -14.38 24.22
C LYS A 37 1.57 -13.52 23.44
N THR A 38 1.60 -12.22 23.69
CA THR A 38 2.49 -11.29 22.99
C THR A 38 3.96 -11.61 23.31
N ALA A 39 4.28 -11.93 24.56
CA ALA A 39 5.62 -12.33 24.99
C ALA A 39 6.03 -13.65 24.30
N PHE A 40 5.16 -14.65 24.26
CA PHE A 40 5.37 -15.92 23.56
C PHE A 40 5.67 -15.70 22.06
N TYR A 41 4.84 -14.93 21.34
CA TYR A 41 5.09 -14.68 19.92
C TYR A 41 6.40 -13.93 19.65
N ASN A 42 6.80 -13.03 20.54
CA ASN A 42 8.09 -12.37 20.44
C ASN A 42 9.27 -13.34 20.67
N ALA A 43 9.15 -14.27 21.63
CA ALA A 43 10.15 -15.29 21.88
C ALA A 43 10.29 -16.24 20.68
N VAL A 44 9.18 -16.74 20.16
CA VAL A 44 9.16 -17.58 18.94
C VAL A 44 9.73 -16.85 17.74
N ALA A 45 9.39 -15.57 17.53
CA ALA A 45 9.97 -14.77 16.47
C ALA A 45 11.49 -14.63 16.59
N LYS A 46 12.01 -14.51 17.82
CA LYS A 46 13.45 -14.49 18.07
C LYS A 46 14.12 -15.84 17.74
N MET A 47 13.47 -16.96 18.07
CA MET A 47 13.96 -18.31 17.71
C MET A 47 13.99 -18.48 16.19
N LEU A 48 12.94 -18.04 15.47
CA LEU A 48 12.85 -18.07 14.01
C LEU A 48 13.93 -17.23 13.31
N CYS A 49 14.46 -16.18 13.95
CA CYS A 49 15.61 -15.44 13.44
C CYS A 49 16.91 -16.27 13.37
N GLY A 50 16.99 -17.40 14.08
CA GLY A 50 18.14 -18.31 14.03
C GLY A 50 18.28 -19.08 12.72
N PHE A 51 17.19 -19.22 11.95
CA PHE A 51 17.21 -19.88 10.66
C PHE A 51 17.80 -18.96 9.60
N THR A 52 18.91 -19.38 9.01
CA THR A 52 19.62 -18.61 7.96
C THR A 52 18.93 -18.76 6.59
N GLU A 53 18.33 -19.91 6.33
CA GLU A 53 17.66 -20.17 5.08
C GLU A 53 16.21 -19.66 5.10
N LYS A 54 15.88 -18.85 4.10
CA LYS A 54 14.58 -18.17 4.02
C LYS A 54 13.42 -19.14 3.85
N LEU A 55 13.58 -20.14 2.98
CA LEU A 55 12.50 -21.09 2.70
C LEU A 55 12.19 -21.96 3.93
N GLU A 56 13.22 -22.42 4.63
CA GLU A 56 13.08 -23.16 5.86
C GLU A 56 12.39 -22.33 6.94
N ARG A 57 12.82 -21.09 7.13
CA ARG A 57 12.20 -20.14 8.07
C ARG A 57 10.74 -19.87 7.73
N ASP A 58 10.41 -19.65 6.45
CA ASP A 58 9.02 -19.41 6.02
C ASP A 58 8.13 -20.62 6.26
N ASN A 59 8.61 -21.85 6.04
CA ASN A 59 7.90 -23.09 6.34
C ASN A 59 7.61 -23.22 7.85
N TYR A 60 8.58 -22.87 8.71
CA TYR A 60 8.34 -22.87 10.16
C TYR A 60 7.40 -21.75 10.61
N ILE A 61 7.43 -20.58 9.99
CA ILE A 61 6.47 -19.52 10.23
C ILE A 61 5.04 -20.00 9.96
N GLU A 62 4.82 -20.68 8.83
CA GLU A 62 3.51 -21.22 8.47
C GLU A 62 3.06 -22.32 9.44
N ALA A 63 3.96 -23.23 9.82
CA ALA A 63 3.65 -24.30 10.77
C ALA A 63 3.27 -23.77 12.15
N VAL A 64 4.02 -22.79 12.69
CA VAL A 64 3.72 -22.13 13.96
C VAL A 64 2.43 -21.32 13.87
N ALA A 65 2.25 -20.57 12.78
CA ALA A 65 1.06 -19.76 12.57
C ALA A 65 -0.22 -20.59 12.57
N ALA A 66 -0.19 -21.75 11.91
CA ALA A 66 -1.30 -22.70 11.89
C ALA A 66 -1.58 -23.28 13.29
N LYS A 67 -0.53 -23.68 14.01
CA LYS A 67 -0.66 -24.30 15.35
C LYS A 67 -1.21 -23.33 16.40
N TYR A 68 -0.79 -22.09 16.39
CA TYR A 68 -1.12 -21.09 17.42
C TYR A 68 -2.15 -20.04 16.98
N MET A 69 -2.80 -20.24 15.84
CA MET A 69 -3.85 -19.37 15.28
C MET A 69 -3.47 -17.90 15.17
N ILE A 70 -2.21 -17.62 14.82
CA ILE A 70 -1.73 -16.28 14.47
C ILE A 70 -1.64 -16.14 12.94
N SER A 71 -1.80 -14.92 12.44
CA SER A 71 -1.57 -14.66 11.02
C SER A 71 -0.09 -14.92 10.65
N PRO A 72 0.21 -15.71 9.59
CA PRO A 72 1.59 -15.89 9.11
C PRO A 72 2.29 -14.57 8.81
N ASP A 73 1.57 -13.56 8.30
CA ASP A 73 2.11 -12.25 8.00
C ASP A 73 2.46 -11.44 9.27
N ASP A 74 1.68 -11.59 10.33
CA ASP A 74 1.98 -10.94 11.62
C ASP A 74 3.21 -11.58 12.27
N LEU A 75 3.31 -12.92 12.24
CA LEU A 75 4.49 -13.61 12.75
C LEU A 75 5.73 -13.26 11.92
N ARG A 76 5.62 -13.17 10.59
CA ARG A 76 6.71 -12.75 9.70
C ARG A 76 7.18 -11.32 10.00
N ARG A 77 6.25 -10.40 10.30
CA ARG A 77 6.59 -9.02 10.74
C ARG A 77 7.35 -9.02 12.06
N LEU A 78 6.94 -9.83 13.04
CA LEU A 78 7.65 -9.96 14.31
C LEU A 78 9.07 -10.51 14.11
N VAL A 79 9.25 -11.54 13.29
CA VAL A 79 10.57 -12.09 12.94
C VAL A 79 11.47 -11.01 12.33
N ASN A 80 10.97 -10.26 11.36
CA ASN A 80 11.73 -9.17 10.74
C ASN A 80 12.10 -8.06 11.74
N GLN A 81 11.18 -7.72 12.66
CA GLN A 81 11.43 -6.74 13.70
C GLN A 81 12.50 -7.21 14.71
N GLN A 82 12.47 -8.49 15.11
CA GLN A 82 13.46 -9.07 16.01
C GLN A 82 14.84 -9.17 15.33
N GLY A 83 14.88 -9.53 14.05
CA GLY A 83 16.12 -9.55 13.25
C GLY A 83 16.78 -8.18 13.16
N LEU A 84 16.02 -7.11 12.94
CA LEU A 84 16.52 -5.73 12.95
C LEU A 84 17.06 -5.32 14.32
N LYS A 85 16.36 -5.65 15.41
CA LYS A 85 16.82 -5.37 16.78
C LYS A 85 18.12 -6.12 17.12
N ALA A 86 18.22 -7.38 16.72
CA ALA A 86 19.41 -8.20 16.91
C ALA A 86 20.62 -7.65 16.12
N GLY A 87 20.41 -7.18 14.89
CA GLY A 87 21.45 -6.53 14.07
C GLY A 87 21.94 -5.19 14.63
N LEU A 88 21.09 -4.45 15.35
CA LEU A 88 21.44 -3.19 15.99
C LEU A 88 22.12 -3.38 17.36
N ALA A 89 21.86 -4.50 18.05
CA ALA A 89 22.39 -4.80 19.39
C ALA A 89 23.73 -5.58 19.36
N GLY A 90 24.09 -6.20 18.24
CA GLY A 90 25.27 -7.06 18.09
C GLY A 90 26.39 -6.35 17.36
N GLY A 91 27.21 -5.60 18.08
CA GLY A 91 28.56 -5.23 17.64
C GLY A 91 29.49 -6.45 17.62
N GLY A 92 29.39 -7.31 16.62
CA GLY A 92 30.28 -8.45 16.49
C GLY A 92 29.74 -9.56 15.58
N ARG A 93 30.28 -9.57 14.35
CA ARG A 93 30.12 -10.58 13.31
C ARG A 93 28.81 -10.50 12.56
N ALA A 94 28.83 -9.68 11.50
CA ALA A 94 27.80 -9.65 10.48
C ALA A 94 27.56 -11.06 9.93
N PRO A 95 26.29 -11.57 9.93
CA PRO A 95 25.95 -12.72 9.10
C PRO A 95 26.17 -12.34 7.65
N GLN A 96 26.71 -13.24 6.85
CA GLN A 96 26.96 -13.06 5.41
C GLN A 96 25.69 -12.89 4.54
N SER A 97 24.58 -12.46 5.11
CA SER A 97 23.29 -12.26 4.42
C SER A 97 22.71 -10.86 4.61
N VAL A 98 23.56 -9.82 4.65
CA VAL A 98 23.11 -8.41 4.59
C VAL A 98 22.38 -8.13 3.26
N ALA A 99 22.65 -8.91 2.22
CA ALA A 99 21.97 -8.84 0.95
C ALA A 99 20.48 -9.24 1.05
N ASP A 100 20.14 -10.28 1.84
CA ASP A 100 18.76 -10.77 1.95
C ASP A 100 17.89 -9.90 2.87
N ALA A 101 18.46 -9.33 3.93
CA ALA A 101 17.75 -8.37 4.79
C ALA A 101 17.49 -7.03 4.08
N GLN A 102 18.43 -6.59 3.23
CA GLN A 102 18.22 -5.42 2.38
C GLN A 102 17.23 -5.68 1.25
N ASP A 103 17.17 -6.90 0.73
CA ASP A 103 16.22 -7.26 -0.33
C ASP A 103 14.79 -7.42 0.21
N GLY A 104 14.60 -7.95 1.42
CA GLY A 104 13.31 -7.99 2.11
C GLY A 104 12.75 -6.60 2.41
N ALA A 105 13.55 -5.75 3.05
CA ALA A 105 13.19 -4.36 3.32
C ALA A 105 13.00 -3.54 2.03
N ARG A 106 13.83 -3.80 1.02
CA ARG A 106 13.72 -3.19 -0.31
C ARG A 106 12.49 -3.69 -1.07
N THR A 107 12.10 -4.95 -0.89
CA THR A 107 10.90 -5.52 -1.49
C THR A 107 9.63 -5.03 -0.81
N GLU A 108 9.60 -4.89 0.51
CA GLU A 108 8.48 -4.28 1.24
C GLU A 108 8.37 -2.78 0.96
N TYR A 109 9.50 -2.06 0.91
CA TYR A 109 9.53 -0.66 0.49
C TYR A 109 9.06 -0.51 -0.95
N LYS A 110 9.51 -1.37 -1.87
CA LYS A 110 9.01 -1.39 -3.26
C LYS A 110 7.53 -1.75 -3.35
N LYS A 111 7.04 -2.73 -2.57
CA LYS A 111 5.61 -3.08 -2.52
C LYS A 111 4.77 -1.94 -1.92
N SER A 112 5.24 -1.30 -0.85
CA SER A 112 4.54 -0.16 -0.25
C SER A 112 4.61 1.09 -1.12
N ALA A 113 5.75 1.34 -1.79
CA ALA A 113 5.89 2.39 -2.78
C ALA A 113 4.98 2.15 -3.97
N LYS A 114 4.99 0.94 -4.55
CA LYS A 114 4.09 0.55 -5.65
C LYS A 114 2.62 0.67 -5.24
N LYS A 115 2.23 0.22 -4.04
CA LYS A 115 0.85 0.37 -3.55
C LYS A 115 0.44 1.83 -3.35
N ARG A 116 1.39 2.71 -2.96
CA ARG A 116 1.14 4.16 -2.88
C ARG A 116 1.02 4.78 -4.27
N GLU A 117 1.89 4.40 -5.19
CA GLU A 117 1.86 4.82 -6.60
C GLU A 117 0.57 4.37 -7.27
N ASP A 118 0.16 3.10 -7.09
CA ASP A 118 -1.14 2.59 -7.54
C ASP A 118 -2.31 3.39 -6.94
N GLY A 119 -2.25 3.74 -5.66
CA GLY A 119 -3.26 4.55 -4.98
C GLY A 119 -3.33 5.99 -5.47
N MET A 120 -2.18 6.58 -5.84
CA MET A 120 -2.11 7.93 -6.43
C MET A 120 -2.70 7.96 -7.83
N VAL A 121 -2.32 7.00 -8.68
CA VAL A 121 -2.88 6.84 -10.02
C VAL A 121 -4.39 6.59 -9.96
N GLN A 122 -4.84 5.75 -9.02
CA GLN A 122 -6.26 5.48 -8.82
C GLN A 122 -7.05 6.73 -8.44
N SER A 123 -6.48 7.62 -7.62
CA SER A 123 -7.13 8.89 -7.28
C SER A 123 -7.26 9.83 -8.48
N GLN A 124 -6.25 9.86 -9.35
CA GLN A 124 -6.30 10.61 -10.61
C GLN A 124 -7.38 10.05 -11.54
N LYS A 125 -7.42 8.73 -11.74
CA LYS A 125 -8.46 8.06 -12.53
C LYS A 125 -9.85 8.35 -12.00
N LEU A 126 -10.03 8.27 -10.68
CA LEU A 126 -11.30 8.57 -10.02
C LEU A 126 -11.75 10.02 -10.24
N LEU A 127 -10.83 11.00 -10.14
CA LEU A 127 -11.19 12.41 -10.39
C LEU A 127 -11.63 12.63 -11.84
N LEU A 128 -10.94 12.03 -12.81
CA LEU A 128 -11.34 12.09 -14.22
C LEU A 128 -12.71 11.46 -14.46
N THR A 129 -12.98 10.33 -13.79
CA THR A 129 -14.31 9.69 -13.81
C THR A 129 -15.39 10.64 -13.24
N TRP A 130 -15.12 11.35 -12.13
CA TRP A 130 -16.05 12.36 -11.58
C TRP A 130 -16.35 13.46 -12.59
N LEU A 131 -15.32 14.04 -13.21
CA LEU A 131 -15.45 15.13 -14.18
C LEU A 131 -16.19 14.69 -15.44
N THR A 132 -15.96 13.45 -15.89
CA THR A 132 -16.64 12.88 -17.06
C THR A 132 -18.12 12.66 -16.81
N ASN A 133 -18.48 12.09 -15.64
CA ASN A 133 -19.86 11.79 -15.30
C ASN A 133 -20.68 13.03 -14.89
N SER A 134 -19.99 14.11 -14.45
CA SER A 134 -20.64 15.34 -13.98
C SER A 134 -19.88 16.58 -14.44
N PRO A 135 -20.05 17.03 -15.68
CA PRO A 135 -19.35 18.21 -16.21
C PRO A 135 -19.58 19.50 -15.39
N ALA A 136 -20.68 19.60 -14.68
CA ALA A 136 -20.96 20.72 -13.76
C ALA A 136 -19.93 20.87 -12.62
N LEU A 137 -19.11 19.85 -12.40
CA LEU A 137 -18.03 19.90 -11.39
C LEU A 137 -16.79 20.66 -11.88
N PHE A 138 -16.59 20.82 -13.20
CA PHE A 138 -15.40 21.49 -13.74
C PHE A 138 -15.15 22.87 -13.10
N PRO A 139 -16.11 23.82 -13.06
CA PRO A 139 -15.84 25.14 -12.50
C PRO A 139 -15.48 25.10 -11.01
N LYS A 140 -15.91 24.06 -10.30
CA LYS A 140 -15.62 23.88 -8.87
C LYS A 140 -14.26 23.24 -8.65
N VAL A 141 -13.90 22.25 -9.47
CA VAL A 141 -12.62 21.50 -9.38
C VAL A 141 -11.45 22.29 -9.97
N GLN A 142 -11.65 23.03 -11.07
CA GLN A 142 -10.61 23.84 -11.72
C GLN A 142 -9.96 24.90 -10.80
N ARG A 143 -10.64 25.28 -9.72
CA ARG A 143 -10.09 26.19 -8.71
C ARG A 143 -8.93 25.59 -7.92
N TYR A 144 -8.84 24.26 -7.88
CA TYR A 144 -7.90 23.51 -7.05
C TYR A 144 -6.94 22.63 -7.86
N VAL A 145 -7.42 22.07 -8.98
CA VAL A 145 -6.69 21.09 -9.80
C VAL A 145 -6.85 21.44 -11.26
N GLY A 146 -5.72 21.58 -11.97
CA GLY A 146 -5.65 21.71 -13.41
C GLY A 146 -5.17 20.43 -14.10
N ALA A 147 -5.10 20.44 -15.43
CA ALA A 147 -4.60 19.30 -16.20
C ALA A 147 -3.16 18.90 -15.83
N ASP A 148 -2.31 19.89 -15.51
CA ASP A 148 -0.89 19.69 -15.16
C ASP A 148 -0.69 19.07 -13.75
N ASP A 149 -1.74 18.92 -12.98
CA ASP A 149 -1.67 18.27 -11.66
C ASP A 149 -1.81 16.75 -11.74
N PHE A 150 -2.12 16.21 -12.91
CA PHE A 150 -2.15 14.77 -13.17
C PHE A 150 -0.73 14.30 -13.57
N THR A 151 -0.13 13.51 -12.70
CA THR A 151 1.28 13.08 -12.83
C THR A 151 1.45 11.78 -13.61
N ASP A 152 0.41 10.96 -13.71
CA ASP A 152 0.39 9.77 -14.54
C ASP A 152 0.24 10.15 -16.02
N PRO A 153 1.03 9.59 -16.97
CA PRO A 153 1.04 10.01 -18.36
C PRO A 153 -0.32 9.90 -19.07
N ILE A 154 -1.05 8.81 -18.83
CA ILE A 154 -2.37 8.61 -19.44
C ILE A 154 -3.39 9.53 -18.79
N CYS A 155 -3.39 9.64 -17.45
CA CYS A 155 -4.27 10.55 -16.75
C CYS A 155 -4.03 12.01 -17.15
N HIS A 156 -2.77 12.42 -17.32
CA HIS A 156 -2.41 13.76 -17.78
C HIS A 156 -2.95 14.05 -19.20
N SER A 157 -2.72 13.12 -20.13
CA SER A 157 -3.21 13.24 -21.52
C SER A 157 -4.73 13.33 -21.57
N VAL A 158 -5.44 12.45 -20.83
CA VAL A 158 -6.91 12.47 -20.72
C VAL A 158 -7.38 13.77 -20.08
N ALA A 159 -6.76 14.20 -18.96
CA ALA A 159 -7.10 15.44 -18.29
C ALA A 159 -7.00 16.64 -19.22
N LYS A 160 -5.87 16.76 -19.93
CA LYS A 160 -5.66 17.86 -20.88
C LYS A 160 -6.77 17.94 -21.92
N MET A 161 -7.11 16.84 -22.56
CA MET A 161 -8.18 16.78 -23.55
C MET A 161 -9.56 17.06 -22.94
N LEU A 162 -9.84 16.58 -21.70
CA LEU A 162 -11.09 16.84 -20.99
C LEU A 162 -11.25 18.33 -20.65
N PHE A 163 -10.20 18.96 -20.12
CA PHE A 163 -10.23 20.38 -19.75
C PHE A 163 -10.36 21.26 -21.01
N GLU A 164 -9.61 20.95 -22.09
CA GLU A 164 -9.71 21.67 -23.37
C GLU A 164 -11.11 21.55 -24.00
N GLN A 165 -11.72 20.37 -23.97
CA GLN A 165 -13.10 20.20 -24.47
C GLN A 165 -14.10 21.01 -23.65
N TYR A 166 -13.98 20.95 -22.32
CA TYR A 166 -14.89 21.66 -21.44
C TYR A 166 -14.77 23.18 -21.63
N GLU A 167 -13.54 23.72 -21.72
CA GLU A 167 -13.31 25.14 -21.95
C GLU A 167 -13.89 25.62 -23.30
N LYS A 168 -13.78 24.78 -24.33
CA LYS A 168 -14.23 25.12 -25.67
C LYS A 168 -15.75 24.97 -25.87
N ASP A 169 -16.28 23.84 -25.41
CA ASP A 169 -17.63 23.38 -25.77
C ASP A 169 -18.61 23.42 -24.57
N GLY A 170 -18.11 23.65 -23.35
CA GLY A 170 -18.89 23.56 -22.11
C GLY A 170 -19.37 22.13 -21.77
N THR A 171 -18.98 21.15 -22.58
CA THR A 171 -19.38 19.74 -22.49
C THR A 171 -18.20 18.83 -22.71
N VAL A 172 -18.34 17.57 -22.33
CA VAL A 172 -17.31 16.55 -22.44
C VAL A 172 -17.80 15.42 -23.35
N ASN A 173 -16.97 15.02 -24.30
CA ASN A 173 -17.24 13.88 -25.19
C ASN A 173 -16.14 12.80 -25.01
N PRO A 174 -16.36 11.79 -24.16
CA PRO A 174 -15.42 10.71 -23.91
C PRO A 174 -15.00 9.95 -25.19
N ALA A 175 -15.95 9.68 -26.08
CA ALA A 175 -15.68 8.93 -27.31
C ALA A 175 -14.65 9.63 -28.20
N ARG A 176 -14.71 10.97 -28.28
CA ARG A 176 -13.76 11.76 -29.03
C ARG A 176 -12.34 11.70 -28.44
N ILE A 177 -12.24 11.68 -27.11
CA ILE A 177 -10.94 11.54 -26.43
C ILE A 177 -10.36 10.16 -26.67
N ILE A 178 -11.16 9.10 -26.52
CA ILE A 178 -10.72 7.72 -26.73
C ILE A 178 -10.24 7.51 -28.16
N SER A 179 -10.92 8.09 -29.16
CA SER A 179 -10.55 7.97 -30.58
C SER A 179 -9.27 8.72 -30.97
N THR A 180 -8.72 9.57 -30.09
CA THR A 180 -7.47 10.30 -30.37
C THR A 180 -6.22 9.41 -30.18
N TYR A 181 -6.34 8.34 -29.39
CA TYR A 181 -5.25 7.40 -29.17
C TYR A 181 -5.12 6.43 -30.34
N GLU A 182 -3.92 6.28 -30.89
CA GLU A 182 -3.59 5.33 -31.98
C GLU A 182 -3.26 3.94 -31.43
N ASP A 183 -2.71 3.87 -30.21
CA ASP A 183 -2.33 2.63 -29.56
C ASP A 183 -3.52 2.00 -28.83
N GLU A 184 -3.79 0.71 -29.11
CA GLU A 184 -4.92 -0.03 -28.53
C GLU A 184 -4.86 -0.16 -27.00
N GLU A 185 -3.66 -0.21 -26.41
CA GLU A 185 -3.50 -0.31 -24.96
C GLU A 185 -3.87 1.01 -24.28
N GLN A 186 -3.35 2.13 -24.81
CA GLN A 186 -3.69 3.47 -24.35
C GLN A 186 -5.18 3.77 -24.55
N GLN A 187 -5.75 3.38 -25.69
CA GLN A 187 -7.17 3.52 -25.98
C GLN A 187 -8.04 2.75 -24.96
N ARG A 188 -7.64 1.52 -24.64
CA ARG A 188 -8.33 0.70 -23.63
C ARG A 188 -8.23 1.30 -22.23
N GLU A 189 -7.06 1.82 -21.87
CA GLU A 189 -6.85 2.45 -20.57
C GLU A 189 -7.66 3.75 -20.44
N ALA A 190 -7.63 4.62 -21.44
CA ALA A 190 -8.44 5.83 -21.50
C ALA A 190 -9.94 5.51 -21.44
N ALA A 191 -10.40 4.49 -22.17
CA ALA A 191 -11.78 4.02 -22.13
C ALA A 191 -12.15 3.50 -20.72
N GLY A 192 -11.25 2.81 -20.04
CA GLY A 192 -11.44 2.35 -18.66
C GLY A 192 -11.63 3.50 -17.68
N ILE A 193 -10.93 4.62 -17.86
CA ILE A 193 -11.06 5.82 -17.03
C ILE A 193 -12.38 6.55 -17.31
N LEU A 194 -12.66 6.80 -18.58
CA LEU A 194 -13.78 7.66 -19.00
C LEU A 194 -15.15 6.98 -18.94
N ASN A 195 -15.19 5.65 -19.06
CA ASN A 195 -16.43 4.87 -18.96
C ASN A 195 -16.64 4.23 -17.58
N ALA A 196 -15.75 4.49 -16.61
CA ALA A 196 -15.92 3.99 -15.26
C ALA A 196 -17.15 4.60 -14.60
N THR A 197 -17.87 3.78 -13.85
CA THR A 197 -19.00 4.24 -13.03
C THR A 197 -18.55 4.45 -11.60
N ILE A 198 -18.95 5.58 -11.03
CA ILE A 198 -18.71 5.84 -9.61
C ILE A 198 -19.68 4.94 -8.84
N HIS A 199 -19.13 3.97 -8.09
CA HIS A 199 -19.94 3.11 -7.25
C HIS A 199 -20.72 3.97 -6.24
N ARG A 200 -22.00 3.61 -6.05
CA ARG A 200 -22.98 4.35 -5.26
C ARG A 200 -22.43 4.73 -3.89
N VAL A 201 -22.22 6.01 -3.72
CA VAL A 201 -22.17 6.66 -2.42
C VAL A 201 -23.59 7.15 -2.22
N ASP A 202 -24.31 6.61 -1.23
CA ASP A 202 -25.77 6.74 -1.16
C ASP A 202 -26.23 8.12 -0.69
N THR A 203 -25.36 8.89 -0.01
CA THR A 203 -25.71 10.21 0.49
C THR A 203 -24.92 11.34 -0.20
N ARG A 204 -25.53 12.52 -0.29
CA ARG A 204 -24.90 13.74 -0.82
C ARG A 204 -23.62 14.10 -0.05
N GLU A 205 -23.69 14.05 1.27
CA GLU A 205 -22.55 14.39 2.14
C GLU A 205 -21.36 13.48 1.93
N GLU A 206 -21.60 12.18 1.75
CA GLU A 206 -20.55 11.21 1.43
C GLU A 206 -19.95 11.46 0.05
N ARG A 207 -20.77 11.85 -0.93
CA ARG A 207 -20.30 12.22 -2.28
C ARG A 207 -19.43 13.48 -2.24
N GLU A 208 -19.84 14.53 -1.53
CA GLU A 208 -19.06 15.73 -1.34
C GLU A 208 -17.72 15.44 -0.64
N LYS A 209 -17.76 14.63 0.41
CA LYS A 209 -16.55 14.17 1.12
C LYS A 209 -15.62 13.38 0.22
N ALA A 210 -16.14 12.40 -0.52
CA ALA A 210 -15.35 11.57 -1.43
C ALA A 210 -14.70 12.39 -2.56
N LEU A 211 -15.44 13.31 -3.17
CA LEU A 211 -14.91 14.21 -4.19
C LEU A 211 -13.84 15.14 -3.61
N ARG A 212 -14.10 15.75 -2.47
CA ARG A 212 -13.16 16.62 -1.76
C ARG A 212 -11.85 15.88 -1.43
N GLU A 213 -11.94 14.69 -0.86
CA GLU A 213 -10.76 13.87 -0.55
C GLU A 213 -9.99 13.48 -1.82
N THR A 214 -10.70 13.19 -2.91
CA THR A 214 -10.08 12.85 -4.19
C THR A 214 -9.30 14.05 -4.76
N VAL A 215 -9.89 15.24 -4.74
CA VAL A 215 -9.24 16.49 -5.20
C VAL A 215 -8.00 16.79 -4.35
N ILE A 216 -8.11 16.67 -3.02
CA ILE A 216 -6.97 16.86 -2.11
C ILE A 216 -5.83 15.91 -2.46
N ARG A 217 -6.12 14.62 -2.65
CA ARG A 217 -5.10 13.60 -2.98
C ARG A 217 -4.40 13.88 -4.31
N VAL A 218 -5.16 14.25 -5.33
CA VAL A 218 -4.57 14.60 -6.65
C VAL A 218 -3.66 15.83 -6.52
N ARG A 219 -4.11 16.87 -5.82
CA ARG A 219 -3.30 18.08 -5.60
C ARG A 219 -2.06 17.81 -4.74
N GLU A 220 -2.19 17.06 -3.64
CA GLU A 220 -1.05 16.64 -2.81
C GLU A 220 -0.03 15.84 -3.61
N ASN A 221 -0.48 14.96 -4.50
CA ASN A 221 0.39 14.19 -5.38
C ASN A 221 1.16 15.10 -6.34
N SER A 222 0.48 16.04 -6.98
CA SER A 222 1.11 17.07 -7.84
C SER A 222 2.17 17.87 -7.07
N ILE A 223 1.82 18.35 -5.88
CA ILE A 223 2.76 19.10 -5.03
C ILE A 223 3.98 18.24 -4.66
N ASN A 224 3.77 16.99 -4.25
CA ASN A 224 4.87 16.07 -3.93
C ASN A 224 5.78 15.82 -5.13
N HIS A 225 5.20 15.68 -6.33
CA HIS A 225 5.96 15.53 -7.57
C HIS A 225 6.78 16.80 -7.89
N LYS A 226 6.20 17.98 -7.72
CA LYS A 226 6.91 19.26 -7.87
C LYS A 226 8.04 19.41 -6.85
N LEU A 227 7.78 19.10 -5.58
CA LEU A 227 8.80 19.12 -4.51
C LEU A 227 9.96 18.17 -4.77
N ALA A 228 9.72 17.02 -5.40
CA ALA A 228 10.79 16.06 -5.74
C ALA A 228 11.65 16.53 -6.92
N ASN A 229 11.16 17.45 -7.74
CA ASN A 229 11.82 17.91 -8.98
C ASN A 229 12.31 19.36 -8.92
N THR A 230 11.98 20.14 -7.86
CA THR A 230 12.48 21.50 -7.69
C THR A 230 13.67 21.54 -6.75
N PHE A 231 14.61 22.44 -7.03
CA PHE A 231 15.77 22.74 -6.20
C PHE A 231 15.73 24.17 -5.64
N ASP A 232 14.68 24.93 -5.94
CA ASP A 232 14.49 26.28 -5.42
C ASP A 232 13.89 26.24 -4.00
N VAL A 233 14.63 26.75 -3.03
CA VAL A 233 14.23 26.76 -1.62
C VAL A 233 12.96 27.60 -1.38
N GLN A 234 12.78 28.67 -2.14
CA GLN A 234 11.59 29.52 -2.01
C GLN A 234 10.36 28.81 -2.56
N GLU A 235 10.49 28.15 -3.71
CA GLU A 235 9.44 27.33 -4.31
C GLU A 235 9.08 26.14 -3.40
N MET A 236 10.09 25.45 -2.85
CA MET A 236 9.87 24.36 -1.89
C MET A 236 9.08 24.81 -0.66
N ALA A 237 9.41 25.99 -0.10
CA ALA A 237 8.71 26.52 1.05
C ALA A 237 7.25 26.90 0.71
N ALA A 238 7.01 27.49 -0.46
CA ALA A 238 5.67 27.79 -0.95
C ALA A 238 4.81 26.54 -1.15
N LEU A 239 5.36 25.51 -1.82
CA LEU A 239 4.70 24.24 -2.04
C LEU A 239 4.39 23.48 -0.73
N ALA A 240 5.33 23.48 0.22
CA ALA A 240 5.11 22.89 1.54
C ALA A 240 4.00 23.59 2.33
N LYS A 241 3.94 24.93 2.26
CA LYS A 241 2.87 25.72 2.85
C LYS A 241 1.52 25.40 2.21
N GLU A 242 1.46 25.42 0.88
CA GLU A 242 0.25 25.05 0.13
C GLU A 242 -0.27 23.68 0.55
N LYS A 243 0.62 22.67 0.60
CA LYS A 243 0.26 21.31 1.00
C LYS A 243 -0.38 21.25 2.40
N ASN A 244 0.15 22.01 3.36
CA ASN A 244 -0.38 22.02 4.73
C ASN A 244 -1.74 22.72 4.83
N GLU A 245 -1.98 23.73 4.00
CA GLU A 245 -3.23 24.50 3.98
C GLU A 245 -4.35 23.82 3.17
N LEU A 246 -3.99 22.89 2.27
CA LEU A 246 -4.90 22.24 1.33
C LEU A 246 -6.15 21.61 1.97
N PRO A 247 -6.06 20.85 3.08
CA PRO A 247 -7.25 20.26 3.70
C PRO A 247 -8.26 21.28 4.22
N GLY A 248 -7.81 22.47 4.55
CA GLY A 248 -8.67 23.58 5.03
C GLY A 248 -9.25 24.44 3.90
N THR A 249 -8.60 24.47 2.73
CA THR A 249 -8.98 25.35 1.63
C THR A 249 -9.94 24.71 0.63
N VAL A 250 -9.85 23.39 0.44
CA VAL A 250 -10.71 22.70 -0.53
C VAL A 250 -12.12 22.55 -0.01
N HIS A 251 -13.07 23.23 -0.67
CA HIS A 251 -14.49 23.16 -0.37
C HIS A 251 -15.29 23.05 -1.68
N ILE A 252 -15.94 21.92 -1.91
CA ILE A 252 -16.64 21.60 -3.15
C ILE A 252 -18.07 21.17 -2.82
N PRO A 253 -19.02 22.11 -2.67
CA PRO A 253 -20.43 21.78 -2.45
C PRO A 253 -21.04 21.20 -3.74
N LEU A 254 -21.79 20.11 -3.61
CA LEU A 254 -22.63 19.58 -4.68
C LEU A 254 -23.98 20.28 -4.59
N GLU A 255 -24.42 20.94 -5.66
CA GLU A 255 -25.77 21.50 -5.77
C GLU A 255 -26.76 20.39 -6.14
N GLU A 256 -28.04 20.60 -5.81
CA GLU A 256 -29.13 19.69 -6.18
C GLU A 256 -29.32 19.60 -7.68
#